data_ad668062f9e64fb9d149bac741bf99ab
#
_entry.id   ad668062f9e64fb9d149bac741bf99ab
#
_cell.length_a   1.000
_cell.length_b   1.000
_cell.length_c   1.000
_cell.angle_alpha   90.00
_cell.angle_beta   90.00
_cell.angle_gamma   90.00
#
_symmetry.space_group_name_H-M   'P 1'
#
loop_
_entity.id
_entity.type
_entity.pdbx_description
1 polymer ?
#
loop_
_entity_poly.entity_id
_entity_poly.type
_entity_poly.pdbx_seq_one_letter_code
_entity_poly.pdbx_strand_id
1 'polypeptide(L)'
;MEGMRRDDALWAVACFAGGLVLLAAGAYLHRTTPAYLLAVPLLVSCLGVAVRRSSPMAALWLGLVAIVADCFLGPSMGTILVFTDNIYAAVRYGPARLGKWMLGITSVFAVVGGTAAGFVFRDLSLLAVAVVQLGLIGVTPVFTGMIMKQLHDRAESERSRAEQVARLAELDRQAAVESERARMARELHDMIANHFSAIAIQSTAVLSRKDLTAEAVRNVLESIRENSVQGMAEMRTMIGLLRQDGEEAEATRRRVADAEDLADRAREAGLEVRFRVDGDARDLPASVDLAGYRIVQESLTNALKYGGKVADLVIDYRPGLLTLTVDNPVNGAGRALPGAGAGLVGMRERAALVGGVIEAGPHNDGWRVRAELPTGEIS
;
A
#
# COMPACT_ATOMS: atom_id res chain seq x y z
N MET A 1 -12.60 7.83 19.48
CA MET A 1 -13.94 7.84 20.13
C MET A 1 -14.41 9.22 20.59
N GLU A 2 -13.54 10.16 20.94
CA GLU A 2 -13.93 11.55 21.33
C GLU A 2 -14.46 12.41 20.19
N GLY A 3 -13.96 12.29 18.97
CA GLY A 3 -14.46 13.08 17.83
C GLY A 3 -15.90 12.74 17.43
N MET A 4 -16.33 11.49 17.56
CA MET A 4 -17.69 11.04 17.24
C MET A 4 -18.75 11.56 18.22
N ARG A 5 -18.38 11.81 19.48
CA ARG A 5 -19.30 12.41 20.49
C ARG A 5 -19.52 13.91 20.26
N ARG A 6 -18.52 14.61 19.75
CA ARG A 6 -18.64 16.06 19.43
C ARG A 6 -19.61 16.29 18.27
N ASP A 7 -19.55 15.48 17.22
CA ASP A 7 -20.43 15.62 16.06
C ASP A 7 -21.91 15.38 16.43
N ASP A 8 -22.20 14.38 17.26
CA ASP A 8 -23.57 14.10 17.68
C ASP A 8 -24.12 15.21 18.61
N ALA A 9 -23.28 15.79 19.47
CA ALA A 9 -23.64 16.95 20.29
C ALA A 9 -23.88 18.20 19.44
N LEU A 10 -23.02 18.47 18.44
CA LEU A 10 -23.22 19.57 17.50
C LEU A 10 -24.50 19.40 16.69
N TRP A 11 -24.80 18.20 16.24
CA TRP A 11 -26.03 17.89 15.52
C TRP A 11 -27.26 18.08 16.40
N ALA A 12 -27.22 17.64 17.67
CA ALA A 12 -28.32 17.86 18.63
C ALA A 12 -28.57 19.35 18.88
N VAL A 13 -27.51 20.16 19.01
CA VAL A 13 -27.63 21.64 19.15
C VAL A 13 -28.22 22.26 17.89
N ALA A 14 -27.79 21.83 16.70
CA ALA A 14 -28.35 22.31 15.43
C ALA A 14 -29.84 21.94 15.28
N CYS A 15 -30.24 20.73 15.66
CA CYS A 15 -31.63 20.30 15.69
C CYS A 15 -32.47 21.14 16.67
N PHE A 16 -31.93 21.42 17.86
CA PHE A 16 -32.61 22.26 18.84
C PHE A 16 -32.79 23.68 18.33
N ALA A 17 -31.74 24.31 17.81
CA ALA A 17 -31.80 25.63 17.24
C ALA A 17 -32.81 25.72 16.08
N GLY A 18 -32.76 24.77 15.15
CA GLY A 18 -33.73 24.66 14.05
C GLY A 18 -35.17 24.46 14.52
N GLY A 19 -35.39 23.66 15.57
CA GLY A 19 -36.68 23.46 16.19
C GLY A 19 -37.20 24.74 16.86
N LEU A 20 -36.34 25.51 17.53
CA LEU A 20 -36.72 26.83 18.10
C LEU A 20 -37.10 27.81 17.01
N VAL A 21 -36.41 27.86 15.88
CA VAL A 21 -36.78 28.68 14.72
C VAL A 21 -38.18 28.32 14.21
N LEU A 22 -38.48 27.01 14.10
CA LEU A 22 -39.79 26.56 13.69
C LEU A 22 -40.88 26.93 14.70
N LEU A 23 -40.61 26.86 16.00
CA LEU A 23 -41.52 27.31 17.03
C LEU A 23 -41.74 28.87 16.95
N ALA A 24 -40.72 29.64 16.75
CA ALA A 24 -40.82 31.08 16.55
C ALA A 24 -41.58 31.46 15.29
N ALA A 25 -41.49 30.64 14.22
CA ALA A 25 -42.27 30.79 13.00
C ALA A 25 -43.73 30.34 13.12
N GLY A 26 -44.17 29.85 14.31
CA GLY A 26 -45.55 29.41 14.53
C GLY A 26 -45.86 28.01 13.95
N ALA A 27 -44.86 27.18 13.67
CA ALA A 27 -45.06 25.83 13.13
C ALA A 27 -45.48 24.83 14.21
N TYR A 28 -46.58 25.13 14.88
CA TYR A 28 -47.23 24.28 15.90
C TYR A 28 -48.74 24.51 15.92
N LEU A 29 -49.50 23.53 16.44
CA LEU A 29 -50.93 23.67 16.65
C LEU A 29 -51.19 24.45 17.93
N HIS A 30 -51.82 25.62 17.78
CA HIS A 30 -52.17 26.49 18.90
C HIS A 30 -53.23 25.79 19.79
N ARG A 31 -52.91 25.61 21.04
CA ARG A 31 -53.77 25.17 22.14
C ARG A 31 -53.73 26.22 23.23
N THR A 32 -54.39 25.98 24.36
CA THR A 32 -54.41 26.85 25.53
C THR A 32 -53.06 26.96 26.24
N THR A 33 -52.09 26.08 25.88
CA THR A 33 -50.74 26.06 26.48
C THR A 33 -49.82 27.10 25.88
N PRO A 34 -49.01 27.81 26.71
CA PRO A 34 -48.03 28.76 26.21
C PRO A 34 -46.97 28.11 25.31
N ALA A 35 -46.66 28.72 24.18
CA ALA A 35 -45.74 28.17 23.14
C ALA A 35 -44.34 27.84 23.67
N TYR A 36 -43.80 28.57 24.68
CA TYR A 36 -42.47 28.29 25.24
C TYR A 36 -42.39 26.90 25.91
N LEU A 37 -43.52 26.32 26.36
CA LEU A 37 -43.52 24.97 26.96
C LEU A 37 -43.21 23.87 25.90
N LEU A 38 -43.42 24.15 24.63
CA LEU A 38 -43.09 23.24 23.52
C LEU A 38 -41.55 23.08 23.34
N ALA A 39 -40.75 24.00 23.88
CA ALA A 39 -39.30 23.85 23.91
C ALA A 39 -38.85 22.67 24.79
N VAL A 40 -39.64 22.22 25.78
CA VAL A 40 -39.29 21.10 26.66
C VAL A 40 -39.29 19.75 25.92
N PRO A 41 -40.37 19.34 25.25
CA PRO A 41 -40.33 18.09 24.46
C PRO A 41 -39.31 18.16 23.33
N LEU A 42 -39.12 19.32 22.69
CA LEU A 42 -38.06 19.49 21.69
C LEU A 42 -36.67 19.22 22.29
N LEU A 43 -36.35 19.78 23.49
CA LEU A 43 -35.10 19.54 24.18
C LEU A 43 -34.90 18.06 24.52
N VAL A 44 -35.93 17.40 25.04
CA VAL A 44 -35.88 15.97 25.40
C VAL A 44 -35.60 15.12 24.16
N SER A 45 -36.25 15.42 23.02
CA SER A 45 -35.97 14.75 21.76
C SER A 45 -34.54 14.96 21.27
N CYS A 46 -34.01 16.19 21.41
CA CYS A 46 -32.62 16.50 21.04
C CYS A 46 -31.58 15.82 21.95
N LEU A 47 -31.89 15.61 23.25
CA LEU A 47 -31.05 14.77 24.11
C LEU A 47 -30.97 13.34 23.60
N GLY A 48 -32.06 12.80 23.02
CA GLY A 48 -32.03 11.54 22.31
C GLY A 48 -31.03 11.53 21.14
N VAL A 49 -30.99 12.59 20.34
CA VAL A 49 -30.03 12.73 19.25
C VAL A 49 -28.58 12.74 19.75
N ALA A 50 -28.31 13.41 20.87
CA ALA A 50 -26.96 13.47 21.46
C ALA A 50 -26.41 12.09 21.90
N VAL A 51 -27.30 11.18 22.32
CA VAL A 51 -26.92 9.83 22.80
C VAL A 51 -27.16 8.71 21.78
N ARG A 52 -27.58 9.03 20.56
CA ARG A 52 -28.07 8.09 19.54
C ARG A 52 -27.09 6.97 19.16
N ARG A 53 -25.77 7.22 19.18
CA ARG A 53 -24.75 6.21 18.85
C ARG A 53 -24.32 5.40 20.06
N SER A 54 -24.27 6.02 21.24
CA SER A 54 -23.89 5.32 22.47
C SER A 54 -25.00 4.46 23.06
N SER A 55 -26.25 4.94 22.95
CA SER A 55 -27.42 4.28 23.50
C SER A 55 -28.66 4.48 22.60
N PRO A 56 -28.74 3.78 21.44
CA PRO A 56 -29.79 4.00 20.45
C PRO A 56 -31.20 3.70 20.98
N MET A 57 -31.32 2.77 21.94
CA MET A 57 -32.60 2.51 22.59
C MET A 57 -33.03 3.63 23.53
N ALA A 58 -32.10 4.25 24.25
CA ALA A 58 -32.40 5.43 25.05
C ALA A 58 -32.83 6.62 24.19
N ALA A 59 -32.18 6.81 23.03
CA ALA A 59 -32.58 7.84 22.05
C ALA A 59 -34.01 7.64 21.57
N LEU A 60 -34.41 6.40 21.29
CA LEU A 60 -35.79 6.06 20.89
C LEU A 60 -36.80 6.36 22.02
N TRP A 61 -36.49 5.96 23.26
CA TRP A 61 -37.39 6.22 24.39
C TRP A 61 -37.53 7.70 24.72
N LEU A 62 -36.42 8.47 24.68
CA LEU A 62 -36.44 9.93 24.85
C LEU A 62 -37.30 10.59 23.76
N GLY A 63 -37.11 10.19 22.51
CA GLY A 63 -37.94 10.67 21.40
C GLY A 63 -39.41 10.32 21.57
N LEU A 64 -39.72 9.09 22.03
CA LEU A 64 -41.10 8.65 22.26
C LEU A 64 -41.78 9.46 23.40
N VAL A 65 -41.11 9.66 24.49
CA VAL A 65 -41.59 10.51 25.61
C VAL A 65 -41.82 11.93 25.14
N ALA A 66 -40.87 12.47 24.35
CA ALA A 66 -40.95 13.82 23.82
C ALA A 66 -42.18 14.00 22.89
N ILE A 67 -42.37 13.08 21.95
CA ILE A 67 -43.49 13.20 20.99
C ILE A 67 -44.88 13.03 21.68
N VAL A 68 -44.94 12.16 22.68
CA VAL A 68 -46.19 12.01 23.47
C VAL A 68 -46.44 13.29 24.25
N ALA A 69 -45.47 13.88 24.94
CA ALA A 69 -45.65 15.15 25.64
C ALA A 69 -46.03 16.29 24.67
N ASP A 70 -45.40 16.36 23.51
CA ASP A 70 -45.70 17.35 22.46
C ASP A 70 -47.15 17.24 21.97
N CYS A 71 -47.66 16.02 21.78
CA CYS A 71 -49.03 15.77 21.39
C CYS A 71 -50.05 16.32 22.44
N PHE A 72 -49.75 16.28 23.72
CA PHE A 72 -50.60 16.81 24.77
C PHE A 72 -50.52 18.33 24.88
N LEU A 73 -49.32 18.91 24.73
CA LEU A 73 -49.10 20.37 24.84
C LEU A 73 -49.58 21.14 23.58
N GLY A 74 -49.40 20.53 22.40
CA GLY A 74 -49.75 21.10 21.11
C GLY A 74 -48.69 20.70 20.08
N PRO A 75 -49.00 19.74 19.15
CA PRO A 75 -48.05 19.18 18.22
C PRO A 75 -47.18 20.22 17.51
N SER A 76 -45.87 20.07 17.60
CA SER A 76 -44.91 20.99 17.00
C SER A 76 -44.09 20.30 15.91
N MET A 77 -43.85 21.00 14.80
CA MET A 77 -43.11 20.47 13.66
C MET A 77 -41.68 20.16 14.04
N GLY A 78 -41.05 20.96 14.94
CA GLY A 78 -39.70 20.77 15.42
C GLY A 78 -39.52 19.43 16.11
N THR A 79 -40.38 19.12 17.10
CA THR A 79 -40.28 17.85 17.85
C THR A 79 -40.57 16.64 16.94
N ILE A 80 -41.52 16.76 16.01
CA ILE A 80 -41.81 15.70 15.03
C ILE A 80 -40.57 15.39 14.19
N LEU A 81 -39.94 16.39 13.61
CA LEU A 81 -38.75 16.21 12.79
C LEU A 81 -37.59 15.56 13.56
N VAL A 82 -37.31 16.02 14.80
CA VAL A 82 -36.26 15.44 15.63
C VAL A 82 -36.61 14.00 16.04
N PHE A 83 -37.88 13.70 16.27
CA PHE A 83 -38.32 12.33 16.55
C PHE A 83 -38.06 11.38 15.38
N THR A 84 -38.22 11.81 14.11
CA THR A 84 -37.85 10.98 12.96
C THR A 84 -36.37 10.62 12.95
N ASP A 85 -35.47 11.54 13.38
CA ASP A 85 -34.03 11.23 13.54
C ASP A 85 -33.78 10.22 14.67
N ASN A 86 -34.51 10.30 15.78
CA ASN A 86 -34.42 9.32 16.87
C ASN A 86 -34.84 7.90 16.40
N ILE A 87 -35.93 7.79 15.59
CA ILE A 87 -36.35 6.53 14.99
C ILE A 87 -35.25 6.00 14.05
N TYR A 88 -34.77 6.86 13.13
CA TYR A 88 -33.70 6.50 12.21
C TYR A 88 -32.45 5.99 12.94
N ALA A 89 -32.02 6.70 13.98
CA ALA A 89 -30.85 6.37 14.76
C ALA A 89 -31.01 5.03 15.50
N ALA A 90 -32.19 4.78 16.09
CA ALA A 90 -32.50 3.53 16.76
C ALA A 90 -32.41 2.32 15.81
N VAL A 91 -32.87 2.46 14.57
CA VAL A 91 -32.81 1.40 13.57
C VAL A 91 -31.37 1.22 13.03
N ARG A 92 -30.68 2.34 12.75
CA ARG A 92 -29.34 2.31 12.17
C ARG A 92 -28.30 1.75 13.14
N TYR A 93 -28.31 2.19 14.41
CA TYR A 93 -27.31 1.87 15.40
C TYR A 93 -27.77 0.80 16.40
N GLY A 94 -29.05 0.46 16.44
CA GLY A 94 -29.63 -0.51 17.33
C GLY A 94 -29.53 -1.98 16.86
N PRO A 95 -30.17 -2.91 17.59
CA PRO A 95 -30.16 -4.32 17.25
C PRO A 95 -30.71 -4.61 15.85
N ALA A 96 -30.16 -5.63 15.16
CA ALA A 96 -30.56 -5.97 13.79
C ALA A 96 -32.07 -6.29 13.62
N ARG A 97 -32.70 -6.85 14.65
CA ARG A 97 -34.14 -7.19 14.61
C ARG A 97 -35.04 -5.99 14.80
N LEU A 98 -34.54 -4.90 15.39
CA LEU A 98 -35.34 -3.71 15.72
C LEU A 98 -35.99 -3.09 14.48
N GLY A 99 -35.25 -2.99 13.37
CA GLY A 99 -35.75 -2.40 12.11
C GLY A 99 -37.02 -3.10 11.60
N LYS A 100 -37.05 -4.44 11.63
CA LYS A 100 -38.22 -5.21 11.18
C LYS A 100 -39.44 -4.99 12.10
N TRP A 101 -39.24 -5.00 13.40
CA TRP A 101 -40.32 -4.72 14.37
C TRP A 101 -40.82 -3.29 14.27
N MET A 102 -39.94 -2.32 14.19
CA MET A 102 -40.29 -0.92 14.04
C MET A 102 -41.06 -0.66 12.74
N LEU A 103 -40.67 -1.29 11.63
CA LEU A 103 -41.38 -1.18 10.37
C LEU A 103 -42.83 -1.68 10.50
N GLY A 104 -43.04 -2.82 11.14
CA GLY A 104 -44.41 -3.36 11.41
C GLY A 104 -45.21 -2.43 12.32
N ILE A 105 -44.62 -2.00 13.45
CA ILE A 105 -45.30 -1.13 14.42
C ILE A 105 -45.68 0.22 13.79
N THR A 106 -44.76 0.89 13.10
CA THR A 106 -45.02 2.21 12.50
C THR A 106 -46.01 2.12 11.33
N SER A 107 -45.97 1.03 10.56
CA SER A 107 -46.97 0.79 9.48
C SER A 107 -48.38 0.58 10.04
N VAL A 108 -48.49 -0.27 11.06
CA VAL A 108 -49.79 -0.49 11.74
C VAL A 108 -50.28 0.81 12.37
N PHE A 109 -49.41 1.56 13.04
CA PHE A 109 -49.76 2.83 13.64
C PHE A 109 -50.21 3.87 12.62
N ALA A 110 -49.59 3.94 11.44
CA ALA A 110 -49.96 4.84 10.37
C ALA A 110 -51.38 4.50 9.83
N VAL A 111 -51.66 3.21 9.61
CA VAL A 111 -52.99 2.78 9.10
C VAL A 111 -54.06 2.95 10.14
N VAL A 112 -53.85 2.45 11.36
CA VAL A 112 -54.87 2.54 12.45
C VAL A 112 -55.10 3.98 12.87
N GLY A 113 -54.06 4.78 13.04
CA GLY A 113 -54.15 6.20 13.41
C GLY A 113 -54.87 7.02 12.34
N GLY A 114 -54.50 6.79 11.06
CA GLY A 114 -55.13 7.49 9.94
C GLY A 114 -56.59 7.11 9.76
N THR A 115 -56.94 5.80 9.88
CA THR A 115 -58.37 5.36 9.81
C THR A 115 -59.18 5.88 10.99
N ALA A 116 -58.61 5.89 12.19
CA ALA A 116 -59.27 6.47 13.36
C ALA A 116 -59.57 7.97 13.15
N ALA A 117 -58.60 8.73 12.64
CA ALA A 117 -58.77 10.15 12.33
C ALA A 117 -59.89 10.38 11.31
N GLY A 118 -59.86 9.64 10.20
CA GLY A 118 -60.91 9.73 9.18
C GLY A 118 -62.33 9.37 9.69
N PHE A 119 -62.42 8.38 10.56
CA PHE A 119 -63.70 7.97 11.15
C PHE A 119 -64.24 9.02 12.14
N VAL A 120 -63.35 9.56 13.03
CA VAL A 120 -63.73 10.59 14.03
C VAL A 120 -64.20 11.87 13.37
N PHE A 121 -63.54 12.32 12.34
CA PHE A 121 -63.84 13.57 11.65
C PHE A 121 -64.82 13.38 10.47
N ARG A 122 -65.21 12.14 10.15
CA ARG A 122 -66.05 11.77 9.04
C ARG A 122 -65.62 12.34 7.69
N ASP A 123 -64.30 12.40 7.49
CA ASP A 123 -63.69 12.97 6.29
C ASP A 123 -62.69 11.98 5.68
N LEU A 124 -62.98 11.52 4.44
CA LEU A 124 -62.16 10.57 3.73
C LEU A 124 -60.84 11.18 3.27
N SER A 125 -60.80 12.49 2.99
CA SER A 125 -59.61 13.20 2.62
C SER A 125 -58.62 13.29 3.81
N LEU A 126 -59.16 13.53 5.00
CA LEU A 126 -58.40 13.56 6.24
C LEU A 126 -57.80 12.20 6.59
N LEU A 127 -58.53 11.11 6.35
CA LEU A 127 -58.04 9.74 6.47
C LEU A 127 -56.81 9.55 5.59
N ALA A 128 -56.91 9.86 4.29
CA ALA A 128 -55.82 9.67 3.34
C ALA A 128 -54.57 10.50 3.73
N VAL A 129 -54.77 11.77 4.08
CA VAL A 129 -53.66 12.66 4.51
C VAL A 129 -53.03 12.16 5.79
N ALA A 130 -53.81 11.73 6.79
CA ALA A 130 -53.30 11.24 8.06
C ALA A 130 -52.49 9.95 7.90
N VAL A 131 -52.93 8.97 7.09
CA VAL A 131 -52.21 7.74 6.80
C VAL A 131 -50.85 8.08 6.15
N VAL A 132 -50.87 8.97 5.14
CA VAL A 132 -49.61 9.37 4.45
C VAL A 132 -48.66 10.11 5.39
N GLN A 133 -49.15 11.05 6.20
CA GLN A 133 -48.31 11.80 7.14
C GLN A 133 -47.71 10.90 8.22
N LEU A 134 -48.51 10.03 8.85
CA LEU A 134 -48.01 9.10 9.86
C LEU A 134 -47.02 8.09 9.26
N GLY A 135 -47.25 7.67 8.01
CA GLY A 135 -46.34 6.84 7.26
C GLY A 135 -45.00 7.55 6.98
N LEU A 136 -45.04 8.81 6.57
CA LEU A 136 -43.82 9.61 6.36
C LEU A 136 -43.02 9.80 7.66
N ILE A 137 -43.67 10.04 8.78
CA ILE A 137 -43.03 10.25 10.07
C ILE A 137 -42.46 8.96 10.65
N GLY A 138 -43.15 7.85 10.51
CA GLY A 138 -42.78 6.57 11.13
C GLY A 138 -42.03 5.62 10.19
N VAL A 139 -42.58 5.34 9.00
CA VAL A 139 -42.06 4.30 8.09
C VAL A 139 -40.82 4.74 7.35
N THR A 140 -40.78 6.01 6.89
CA THR A 140 -39.64 6.51 6.11
C THR A 140 -38.32 6.48 6.87
N PRO A 141 -38.22 6.98 8.14
CA PRO A 141 -36.96 6.91 8.87
C PRO A 141 -36.55 5.49 9.21
N VAL A 142 -37.47 4.58 9.47
CA VAL A 142 -37.18 3.15 9.68
C VAL A 142 -36.60 2.56 8.41
N PHE A 143 -37.24 2.77 7.26
CA PHE A 143 -36.75 2.24 5.98
C PHE A 143 -35.41 2.80 5.60
N THR A 144 -35.21 4.10 5.74
CA THR A 144 -33.92 4.76 5.51
C THR A 144 -32.84 4.22 6.43
N GLY A 145 -33.15 4.04 7.73
CA GLY A 145 -32.22 3.46 8.71
C GLY A 145 -31.80 2.04 8.35
N MET A 146 -32.74 1.21 7.90
CA MET A 146 -32.48 -0.16 7.43
C MET A 146 -31.57 -0.18 6.21
N ILE A 147 -31.86 0.65 5.20
CA ILE A 147 -31.05 0.74 3.96
C ILE A 147 -29.63 1.20 4.32
N MET A 148 -29.50 2.26 5.10
CA MET A 148 -28.18 2.78 5.48
C MET A 148 -27.37 1.79 6.30
N LYS A 149 -28.01 1.02 7.18
CA LYS A 149 -27.37 -0.08 7.91
C LYS A 149 -26.86 -1.14 6.95
N GLN A 150 -27.75 -1.61 6.02
CA GLN A 150 -27.40 -2.64 5.06
C GLN A 150 -26.28 -2.22 4.11
N LEU A 151 -26.28 -0.95 3.66
CA LEU A 151 -25.18 -0.43 2.83
C LEU A 151 -23.86 -0.39 3.58
N HIS A 152 -23.89 -0.01 4.86
CA HIS A 152 -22.70 0.03 5.70
C HIS A 152 -22.13 -1.37 5.93
N ASP A 153 -22.97 -2.33 6.32
CA ASP A 153 -22.58 -3.72 6.55
C ASP A 153 -21.99 -4.36 5.26
N ARG A 154 -22.59 -4.04 4.10
CA ARG A 154 -22.05 -4.47 2.80
C ARG A 154 -20.68 -3.86 2.52
N ALA A 155 -20.53 -2.55 2.71
CA ALA A 155 -19.26 -1.87 2.48
C ALA A 155 -18.14 -2.41 3.37
N GLU A 156 -18.42 -2.73 4.64
CA GLU A 156 -17.47 -3.37 5.55
C GLU A 156 -17.11 -4.79 5.10
N SER A 157 -18.12 -5.57 4.70
CA SER A 157 -17.90 -6.92 4.17
C SER A 157 -17.03 -6.92 2.90
N GLU A 158 -17.27 -6.00 1.97
CA GLU A 158 -16.47 -5.88 0.73
C GLU A 158 -15.04 -5.44 1.03
N ARG A 159 -14.82 -4.52 1.99
CA ARG A 159 -13.47 -4.14 2.43
C ARG A 159 -12.72 -5.33 3.02
N SER A 160 -13.36 -6.06 3.92
CA SER A 160 -12.74 -7.26 4.52
C SER A 160 -12.40 -8.33 3.48
N ARG A 161 -13.27 -8.54 2.49
CA ARG A 161 -12.99 -9.45 1.36
C ARG A 161 -11.82 -8.98 0.51
N ALA A 162 -11.76 -7.69 0.19
CA ALA A 162 -10.66 -7.12 -0.58
C ALA A 162 -9.30 -7.28 0.14
N GLU A 163 -9.27 -7.05 1.47
CA GLU A 163 -8.07 -7.28 2.28
C GLU A 163 -7.65 -8.76 2.29
N GLN A 164 -8.61 -9.68 2.40
CA GLN A 164 -8.33 -11.12 2.34
C GLN A 164 -7.76 -11.55 0.98
N VAL A 165 -8.35 -11.06 -0.11
CA VAL A 165 -7.87 -11.35 -1.49
C VAL A 165 -6.46 -10.80 -1.69
N ALA A 166 -6.18 -9.57 -1.24
CA ALA A 166 -4.85 -8.98 -1.33
C ALA A 166 -3.82 -9.79 -0.53
N ARG A 167 -4.19 -10.27 0.66
CA ARG A 167 -3.31 -11.11 1.48
C ARG A 167 -3.05 -12.47 0.85
N LEU A 168 -4.07 -13.11 0.27
CA LEU A 168 -3.90 -14.38 -0.44
C LEU A 168 -3.00 -14.22 -1.66
N ALA A 169 -3.18 -13.16 -2.47
CA ALA A 169 -2.34 -12.88 -3.61
C ALA A 169 -0.85 -12.69 -3.23
N GLU A 170 -0.58 -12.04 -2.08
CA GLU A 170 0.79 -11.90 -1.60
C GLU A 170 1.39 -13.24 -1.14
N LEU A 171 0.59 -14.08 -0.44
CA LEU A 171 1.04 -15.43 -0.05
C LEU A 171 1.31 -16.31 -1.28
N ASP A 172 0.44 -16.26 -2.30
CA ASP A 172 0.63 -16.99 -3.54
C ASP A 172 1.89 -16.54 -4.28
N ARG A 173 2.16 -15.23 -4.30
CA ARG A 173 3.39 -14.67 -4.86
C ARG A 173 4.64 -15.17 -4.13
N GLN A 174 4.62 -15.19 -2.79
CA GLN A 174 5.72 -15.70 -1.98
C GLN A 174 5.94 -17.21 -2.22
N ALA A 175 4.87 -18.00 -2.25
CA ALA A 175 4.94 -19.43 -2.53
C ALA A 175 5.48 -19.72 -3.95
N ALA A 176 5.12 -18.91 -4.95
CA ALA A 176 5.66 -19.03 -6.30
C ALA A 176 7.17 -18.76 -6.34
N VAL A 177 7.64 -17.70 -5.63
CA VAL A 177 9.08 -17.40 -5.53
C VAL A 177 9.85 -18.52 -4.82
N GLU A 178 9.30 -19.05 -3.72
CA GLU A 178 9.94 -20.16 -2.99
C GLU A 178 9.99 -21.44 -3.84
N SER A 179 8.91 -21.75 -4.57
CA SER A 179 8.85 -22.88 -5.50
C SER A 179 9.88 -22.76 -6.61
N GLU A 180 10.04 -21.57 -7.18
CA GLU A 180 11.03 -21.29 -8.22
C GLU A 180 12.46 -21.43 -7.69
N ARG A 181 12.75 -20.90 -6.49
CA ARG A 181 14.06 -21.09 -5.82
C ARG A 181 14.37 -22.57 -5.58
N ALA A 182 13.37 -23.36 -5.13
CA ALA A 182 13.54 -24.79 -4.92
C ALA A 182 13.75 -25.55 -6.23
N ARG A 183 13.13 -25.11 -7.34
CA ARG A 183 13.36 -25.65 -8.69
C ARG A 183 14.79 -25.36 -9.14
N MET A 184 15.25 -24.11 -9.07
CA MET A 184 16.60 -23.71 -9.46
C MET A 184 17.67 -24.43 -8.64
N ALA A 185 17.45 -24.62 -7.32
CA ALA A 185 18.38 -25.37 -6.47
C ALA A 185 18.52 -26.84 -6.92
N ARG A 186 17.44 -27.47 -7.38
CA ARG A 186 17.48 -28.83 -7.94
C ARG A 186 18.23 -28.86 -9.27
N GLU A 187 17.94 -27.94 -10.18
CA GLU A 187 18.65 -27.82 -11.46
C GLU A 187 20.16 -27.62 -11.27
N LEU A 188 20.55 -26.78 -10.29
CA LEU A 188 21.93 -26.58 -9.87
C LEU A 188 22.56 -27.88 -9.36
N HIS A 189 21.85 -28.61 -8.49
CA HIS A 189 22.32 -29.89 -7.95
C HIS A 189 22.55 -30.94 -9.06
N ASP A 190 21.61 -31.04 -9.98
CA ASP A 190 21.66 -31.99 -11.10
C ASP A 190 22.83 -31.66 -12.05
N MET A 191 23.05 -30.36 -12.32
CA MET A 191 24.15 -29.91 -13.16
C MET A 191 25.52 -30.18 -12.50
N ILE A 192 25.64 -29.92 -11.19
CA ILE A 192 26.84 -30.24 -10.42
C ILE A 192 27.12 -31.73 -10.44
N ALA A 193 26.10 -32.55 -10.18
CA ALA A 193 26.22 -34.00 -10.19
C ALA A 193 26.67 -34.55 -11.55
N ASN A 194 26.16 -33.98 -12.65
CA ASN A 194 26.56 -34.38 -14.01
C ASN A 194 28.03 -34.06 -14.31
N HIS A 195 28.50 -32.84 -14.01
CA HIS A 195 29.89 -32.46 -14.25
C HIS A 195 30.86 -33.30 -13.39
N PHE A 196 30.57 -33.44 -12.08
CA PHE A 196 31.41 -34.27 -11.21
C PHE A 196 31.41 -35.74 -11.61
N SER A 197 30.28 -36.29 -12.05
CA SER A 197 30.20 -37.68 -12.52
C SER A 197 31.06 -37.89 -13.78
N ALA A 198 31.00 -36.96 -14.74
CA ALA A 198 31.82 -37.03 -15.95
C ALA A 198 33.32 -36.96 -15.61
N ILE A 199 33.74 -36.07 -14.72
CA ILE A 199 35.13 -35.97 -14.25
C ILE A 199 35.57 -37.24 -13.54
N ALA A 200 34.74 -37.80 -12.65
CA ALA A 200 35.04 -39.04 -11.93
C ALA A 200 35.20 -40.24 -12.87
N ILE A 201 34.31 -40.40 -13.85
CA ILE A 201 34.36 -41.47 -14.84
C ILE A 201 35.64 -41.37 -15.68
N GLN A 202 35.96 -40.15 -16.21
CA GLN A 202 37.17 -39.90 -17.00
C GLN A 202 38.43 -40.16 -16.19
N SER A 203 38.48 -39.68 -14.96
CA SER A 203 39.63 -39.91 -14.06
C SER A 203 39.84 -41.39 -13.73
N THR A 204 38.74 -42.13 -13.46
CA THR A 204 38.80 -43.56 -13.17
C THR A 204 39.25 -44.35 -14.39
N ALA A 205 38.81 -43.95 -15.59
CA ALA A 205 39.23 -44.61 -16.85
C ALA A 205 40.73 -44.49 -17.10
N VAL A 206 41.32 -43.31 -16.78
CA VAL A 206 42.80 -43.12 -16.88
C VAL A 206 43.55 -43.93 -15.82
N LEU A 207 43.09 -43.91 -14.58
CA LEU A 207 43.75 -44.59 -13.45
C LEU A 207 43.69 -46.12 -13.55
N SER A 208 42.66 -46.68 -14.16
CA SER A 208 42.47 -48.14 -14.25
C SER A 208 43.18 -48.78 -15.44
N ARG A 209 43.66 -48.02 -16.41
CA ARG A 209 44.35 -48.53 -17.61
C ARG A 209 45.83 -48.20 -17.60
N LYS A 210 46.66 -49.24 -17.57
CA LYS A 210 48.13 -49.13 -17.59
C LYS A 210 48.73 -49.10 -19.01
N ASP A 211 47.91 -49.33 -20.04
CA ASP A 211 48.25 -49.41 -21.45
C ASP A 211 48.04 -48.12 -22.26
N LEU A 212 47.70 -47.02 -21.59
CA LEU A 212 47.45 -45.73 -22.24
C LEU A 212 48.77 -45.06 -22.67
N THR A 213 48.75 -44.50 -23.88
CA THR A 213 49.85 -43.64 -24.36
C THR A 213 49.82 -42.30 -23.62
N ALA A 214 50.99 -41.68 -23.52
CA ALA A 214 51.11 -40.35 -22.90
C ALA A 214 50.23 -39.30 -23.57
N GLU A 215 49.99 -39.40 -24.84
CA GLU A 215 49.08 -38.55 -25.62
C GLU A 215 47.61 -38.79 -25.26
N ALA A 216 47.19 -40.04 -25.11
CA ALA A 216 45.84 -40.38 -24.67
C ALA A 216 45.55 -39.85 -23.24
N VAL A 217 46.49 -40.00 -22.33
CA VAL A 217 46.40 -39.45 -20.97
C VAL A 217 46.26 -37.91 -21.01
N ARG A 218 47.05 -37.21 -21.82
CA ARG A 218 46.97 -35.78 -21.99
C ARG A 218 45.59 -35.32 -22.50
N ASN A 219 45.07 -35.97 -23.52
CA ASN A 219 43.75 -35.62 -24.08
C ASN A 219 42.61 -35.77 -23.07
N VAL A 220 42.66 -36.83 -22.22
CA VAL A 220 41.64 -37.01 -21.16
C VAL A 220 41.79 -35.94 -20.07
N LEU A 221 43.01 -35.60 -19.66
CA LEU A 221 43.24 -34.51 -18.70
C LEU A 221 42.79 -33.16 -19.24
N GLU A 222 42.97 -32.91 -20.53
CA GLU A 222 42.48 -31.70 -21.20
C GLU A 222 40.97 -31.61 -21.22
N SER A 223 40.28 -32.74 -21.53
CA SER A 223 38.83 -32.86 -21.45
C SER A 223 38.28 -32.66 -20.02
N ILE A 224 38.97 -33.23 -19.00
CA ILE A 224 38.60 -32.99 -17.58
C ILE A 224 38.71 -31.51 -17.23
N ARG A 225 39.78 -30.85 -17.67
CA ARG A 225 39.98 -29.40 -17.44
C ARG A 225 38.88 -28.56 -18.11
N GLU A 226 38.57 -28.86 -19.37
CA GLU A 226 37.50 -28.16 -20.10
C GLU A 226 36.15 -28.32 -19.41
N ASN A 227 35.74 -29.55 -19.06
CA ASN A 227 34.53 -29.84 -18.33
C ASN A 227 34.46 -29.11 -16.98
N SER A 228 35.57 -29.02 -16.25
CA SER A 228 35.66 -28.34 -14.97
C SER A 228 35.46 -26.82 -15.12
N VAL A 229 36.13 -26.22 -16.13
CA VAL A 229 36.01 -24.77 -16.42
C VAL A 229 34.61 -24.41 -16.87
N GLN A 230 34.01 -25.21 -17.74
CA GLN A 230 32.64 -25.00 -18.22
C GLN A 230 31.61 -25.14 -17.09
N GLY A 231 31.69 -26.21 -16.28
CA GLY A 231 30.80 -26.40 -15.14
C GLY A 231 30.87 -25.28 -14.12
N MET A 232 32.08 -24.76 -13.86
CA MET A 232 32.25 -23.57 -12.98
C MET A 232 31.64 -22.30 -13.58
N ALA A 233 31.69 -22.10 -14.89
CA ALA A 233 31.10 -20.95 -15.57
C ALA A 233 29.55 -21.01 -15.51
N GLU A 234 28.98 -22.18 -15.78
CA GLU A 234 27.53 -22.41 -15.71
C GLU A 234 26.98 -22.23 -14.29
N MET A 235 27.70 -22.77 -13.27
CA MET A 235 27.35 -22.55 -11.86
C MET A 235 27.38 -21.06 -11.47
N ARG A 236 28.42 -20.32 -11.89
CA ARG A 236 28.48 -18.88 -11.60
C ARG A 236 27.35 -18.08 -12.21
N THR A 237 26.93 -18.45 -13.42
CA THR A 237 25.79 -17.82 -14.09
C THR A 237 24.49 -18.05 -13.32
N MET A 238 24.25 -19.30 -12.89
CA MET A 238 23.02 -19.66 -12.14
C MET A 238 23.00 -19.04 -10.71
N ILE A 239 24.15 -19.06 -10.02
CA ILE A 239 24.27 -18.39 -8.72
C ILE A 239 24.04 -16.87 -8.87
N GLY A 240 24.50 -16.28 -9.97
CA GLY A 240 24.24 -14.89 -10.32
C GLY A 240 22.76 -14.57 -10.46
N LEU A 241 22.00 -15.44 -11.14
CA LEU A 241 20.54 -15.31 -11.29
C LEU A 241 19.82 -15.41 -9.93
N LEU A 242 20.19 -16.39 -9.09
CA LEU A 242 19.63 -16.55 -7.74
C LEU A 242 19.93 -15.38 -6.79
N ARG A 243 21.07 -14.69 -6.99
CA ARG A 243 21.46 -13.51 -6.21
C ARG A 243 20.72 -12.25 -6.66
N GLN A 244 20.44 -12.08 -7.95
CA GLN A 244 19.74 -10.90 -8.46
C GLN A 244 18.38 -10.71 -7.80
N ASP A 245 17.60 -11.76 -7.59
CA ASP A 245 16.28 -11.69 -6.92
C ASP A 245 16.36 -11.29 -5.44
N GLY A 246 17.45 -11.59 -4.75
CA GLY A 246 17.67 -11.21 -3.35
C GLY A 246 18.24 -9.79 -3.19
N GLU A 247 19.12 -9.39 -4.11
CA GLU A 247 19.76 -8.07 -4.09
C GLU A 247 18.85 -6.95 -4.61
N GLU A 248 17.88 -7.24 -5.47
CA GLU A 248 16.92 -6.24 -5.96
C GLU A 248 16.01 -5.70 -4.85
N ALA A 249 15.59 -6.53 -3.90
CA ALA A 249 14.77 -6.09 -2.77
C ALA A 249 15.55 -5.21 -1.77
N GLU A 250 16.85 -5.46 -1.62
CA GLU A 250 17.75 -4.69 -0.75
C GLU A 250 18.33 -3.46 -1.45
N ALA A 251 18.48 -3.53 -2.77
CA ALA A 251 19.00 -2.47 -3.63
C ALA A 251 18.06 -1.26 -3.73
N THR A 252 16.74 -1.45 -3.58
CA THR A 252 15.75 -0.36 -3.63
C THR A 252 15.92 0.66 -2.49
N ARG A 253 16.74 0.36 -1.48
CA ARG A 253 17.03 1.24 -0.35
C ARG A 253 18.39 1.93 -0.43
N ARG A 254 19.28 1.56 -1.36
CA ARG A 254 20.64 2.08 -1.45
C ARG A 254 20.72 3.30 -2.35
N ARG A 255 21.38 4.35 -1.88
CA ARG A 255 21.47 5.67 -2.52
C ARG A 255 22.90 5.98 -2.92
N VAL A 256 23.08 6.91 -3.85
CA VAL A 256 24.42 7.45 -4.19
C VAL A 256 25.09 8.05 -2.95
N ALA A 257 24.30 8.57 -2.00
CA ALA A 257 24.79 9.06 -0.71
C ALA A 257 25.53 7.96 0.10
N ASP A 258 25.22 6.67 -0.14
CA ASP A 258 25.88 5.53 0.53
C ASP A 258 27.15 5.07 -0.23
N ALA A 259 27.64 5.86 -1.19
CA ALA A 259 28.84 5.52 -1.97
C ALA A 259 30.15 5.50 -1.14
N GLU A 260 30.17 6.21 -0.01
CA GLU A 260 31.29 6.16 0.93
C GLU A 260 31.42 4.75 1.53
N ASP A 261 30.33 4.09 1.86
CA ASP A 261 30.33 2.69 2.34
C ASP A 261 30.89 1.73 1.27
N LEU A 262 30.67 2.01 -0.02
CA LEU A 262 31.27 1.23 -1.10
C LEU A 262 32.78 1.46 -1.19
N ALA A 263 33.20 2.71 -1.02
CA ALA A 263 34.64 3.05 -0.99
C ALA A 263 35.32 2.38 0.20
N ASP A 264 34.71 2.35 1.38
CA ASP A 264 35.26 1.70 2.58
C ASP A 264 35.38 0.18 2.39
N ARG A 265 34.37 -0.48 1.84
CA ARG A 265 34.46 -1.91 1.51
C ARG A 265 35.54 -2.22 0.49
N ALA A 266 35.73 -1.33 -0.48
CA ALA A 266 36.79 -1.47 -1.46
C ALA A 266 38.16 -1.27 -0.80
N ARG A 267 38.31 -0.36 0.19
CA ARG A 267 39.54 -0.18 1.01
C ARG A 267 39.83 -1.43 1.84
N GLU A 268 38.82 -2.02 2.48
CA GLU A 268 38.98 -3.29 3.22
C GLU A 268 39.42 -4.44 2.31
N ALA A 269 38.98 -4.42 1.04
CA ALA A 269 39.36 -5.40 0.02
C ALA A 269 40.75 -5.14 -0.58
N GLY A 270 41.48 -4.09 -0.14
CA GLY A 270 42.85 -3.79 -0.53
C GLY A 270 43.03 -2.77 -1.65
N LEU A 271 41.97 -2.03 -2.02
CA LEU A 271 42.04 -0.93 -2.97
C LEU A 271 42.16 0.41 -2.20
N GLU A 272 43.16 1.21 -2.46
CA GLU A 272 43.27 2.58 -1.92
C GLU A 272 42.29 3.48 -2.68
N VAL A 273 41.13 3.78 -2.06
CA VAL A 273 40.12 4.63 -2.69
C VAL A 273 40.19 6.05 -2.16
N ARG A 274 40.41 7.02 -3.05
CA ARG A 274 40.31 8.46 -2.76
C ARG A 274 38.87 8.88 -3.16
N PHE A 275 38.05 9.14 -2.14
CA PHE A 275 36.64 9.52 -2.32
C PHE A 275 36.49 11.03 -2.17
N ARG A 276 35.76 11.67 -3.10
CA ARG A 276 35.45 13.08 -3.06
C ARG A 276 34.03 13.33 -3.56
N VAL A 277 33.35 14.23 -2.88
CA VAL A 277 32.03 14.74 -3.29
C VAL A 277 32.18 16.23 -3.63
N ASP A 278 31.76 16.61 -4.81
CA ASP A 278 31.76 17.99 -5.29
C ASP A 278 30.29 18.47 -5.42
N GLY A 279 30.02 19.71 -5.02
CA GLY A 279 28.67 20.28 -4.97
C GLY A 279 27.89 19.93 -3.72
N ASP A 280 26.63 20.41 -3.63
CA ASP A 280 25.75 20.14 -2.49
C ASP A 280 24.99 18.84 -2.71
N ALA A 281 25.24 17.86 -1.85
CA ALA A 281 24.51 16.59 -1.85
C ALA A 281 23.02 16.84 -1.61
N ARG A 282 22.17 16.28 -2.47
CA ARG A 282 20.71 16.47 -2.45
C ARG A 282 19.99 15.16 -2.72
N ASP A 283 18.70 15.13 -2.37
CA ASP A 283 17.84 14.00 -2.72
C ASP A 283 17.73 13.89 -4.25
N LEU A 284 17.94 12.67 -4.74
CA LEU A 284 17.88 12.31 -6.14
C LEU A 284 16.58 11.52 -6.42
N PRO A 285 16.06 11.53 -7.66
CA PRO A 285 15.04 10.56 -8.05
C PRO A 285 15.50 9.14 -7.77
N ALA A 286 14.63 8.29 -7.22
CA ALA A 286 14.98 6.94 -6.78
C ALA A 286 15.65 6.07 -7.87
N SER A 287 15.24 6.26 -9.13
CA SER A 287 15.83 5.58 -10.29
C SER A 287 17.27 6.02 -10.56
N VAL A 288 17.55 7.34 -10.44
CA VAL A 288 18.90 7.91 -10.62
C VAL A 288 19.82 7.49 -9.48
N ASP A 289 19.31 7.51 -8.25
CA ASP A 289 20.02 7.07 -7.05
C ASP A 289 20.47 5.62 -7.17
N LEU A 290 19.55 4.72 -7.53
CA LEU A 290 19.85 3.31 -7.72
C LEU A 290 20.84 3.07 -8.88
N ALA A 291 20.61 3.72 -10.03
CA ALA A 291 21.50 3.59 -11.19
C ALA A 291 22.92 4.07 -10.85
N GLY A 292 23.04 5.23 -10.20
CA GLY A 292 24.32 5.79 -9.75
C GLY A 292 25.04 4.88 -8.77
N TYR A 293 24.37 4.40 -7.73
CA TYR A 293 24.94 3.47 -6.77
C TYR A 293 25.51 2.21 -7.44
N ARG A 294 24.74 1.60 -8.35
CA ARG A 294 25.18 0.40 -9.07
C ARG A 294 26.32 0.65 -10.04
N ILE A 295 26.37 1.81 -10.67
CA ILE A 295 27.51 2.19 -11.54
C ILE A 295 28.78 2.34 -10.70
N VAL A 296 28.73 3.00 -9.54
CA VAL A 296 29.87 3.12 -8.61
C VAL A 296 30.33 1.74 -8.12
N GLN A 297 29.39 0.90 -7.69
CA GLN A 297 29.67 -0.46 -7.21
C GLN A 297 30.41 -1.31 -8.26
N GLU A 298 29.91 -1.33 -9.50
CA GLU A 298 30.52 -2.09 -10.58
C GLU A 298 31.89 -1.52 -10.97
N SER A 299 32.02 -0.17 -10.96
CA SER A 299 33.28 0.50 -11.28
C SER A 299 34.38 0.19 -10.27
N LEU A 300 34.06 0.22 -8.95
CA LEU A 300 34.99 -0.15 -7.89
C LEU A 300 35.37 -1.64 -7.92
N THR A 301 34.37 -2.49 -8.23
CA THR A 301 34.58 -3.93 -8.43
C THR A 301 35.53 -4.20 -9.59
N ASN A 302 35.37 -3.47 -10.70
CA ASN A 302 36.25 -3.56 -11.85
C ASN A 302 37.67 -3.02 -11.55
N ALA A 303 37.78 -1.94 -10.77
CA ALA A 303 39.04 -1.43 -10.31
C ALA A 303 39.82 -2.45 -9.44
N LEU A 304 39.12 -3.16 -8.54
CA LEU A 304 39.69 -4.25 -7.74
C LEU A 304 40.16 -5.45 -8.59
N LYS A 305 39.42 -5.80 -9.64
CA LYS A 305 39.72 -6.99 -10.47
C LYS A 305 40.79 -6.74 -11.51
N TYR A 306 40.80 -5.54 -12.11
CA TYR A 306 41.55 -5.27 -13.34
C TYR A 306 42.52 -4.07 -13.20
N GLY A 307 42.31 -3.23 -12.18
CA GLY A 307 43.09 -2.01 -11.98
C GLY A 307 44.33 -2.15 -11.16
N GLY A 308 44.96 -1.02 -10.85
CA GLY A 308 46.06 -0.90 -9.89
C GLY A 308 45.56 -0.89 -8.45
N LYS A 309 46.44 -0.53 -7.51
CA LYS A 309 46.10 -0.49 -6.08
C LYS A 309 45.34 0.80 -5.65
N VAL A 310 45.12 1.74 -6.56
CA VAL A 310 44.54 3.06 -6.27
C VAL A 310 43.34 3.31 -7.20
N ALA A 311 42.27 3.91 -6.69
CA ALA A 311 41.17 4.42 -7.46
C ALA A 311 40.72 5.78 -6.92
N ASP A 312 40.41 6.71 -7.83
CA ASP A 312 39.83 8.01 -7.51
C ASP A 312 38.33 7.97 -7.84
N LEU A 313 37.45 8.12 -6.83
CA LEU A 313 36.00 8.20 -6.99
C LEU A 313 35.55 9.62 -6.71
N VAL A 314 34.96 10.26 -7.70
CA VAL A 314 34.36 11.60 -7.61
C VAL A 314 32.90 11.56 -7.93
N ILE A 315 32.08 12.11 -7.04
CA ILE A 315 30.64 12.34 -7.22
C ILE A 315 30.40 13.83 -7.27
N ASP A 316 29.90 14.34 -8.39
CA ASP A 316 29.69 15.77 -8.62
C ASP A 316 28.17 16.05 -8.80
N TYR A 317 27.60 16.79 -7.83
CA TYR A 317 26.20 17.20 -7.82
C TYR A 317 26.03 18.56 -8.48
N ARG A 318 25.56 18.60 -9.73
CA ARG A 318 25.25 19.82 -10.48
C ARG A 318 23.74 20.04 -10.61
N PRO A 319 23.27 21.28 -10.82
CA PRO A 319 21.86 21.52 -11.12
C PRO A 319 21.40 20.69 -12.34
N GLY A 320 20.41 19.81 -12.14
CA GLY A 320 19.85 18.95 -13.21
C GLY A 320 20.73 17.75 -13.61
N LEU A 321 21.91 17.54 -13.03
CA LEU A 321 22.84 16.52 -13.47
C LEU A 321 23.64 15.94 -12.28
N LEU A 322 23.77 14.62 -12.23
CA LEU A 322 24.72 13.91 -11.39
C LEU A 322 25.84 13.36 -12.26
N THR A 323 27.10 13.68 -11.94
CA THR A 323 28.25 13.12 -12.62
C THR A 323 29.04 12.20 -11.66
N LEU A 324 29.29 10.98 -12.09
CA LEU A 324 30.06 9.97 -11.37
C LEU A 324 31.34 9.69 -12.16
N THR A 325 32.48 9.78 -11.52
CA THR A 325 33.77 9.51 -12.19
C THR A 325 34.59 8.55 -11.32
N VAL A 326 35.05 7.47 -11.93
CA VAL A 326 35.98 6.52 -11.31
C VAL A 326 37.21 6.39 -12.20
N ASP A 327 38.34 6.81 -11.69
CA ASP A 327 39.66 6.70 -12.36
C ASP A 327 40.52 5.69 -11.62
N ASN A 328 41.12 4.75 -12.36
CA ASN A 328 42.11 3.85 -11.76
C ASN A 328 43.30 3.58 -12.69
N PRO A 329 44.54 3.64 -12.19
CA PRO A 329 45.70 3.29 -12.97
C PRO A 329 45.67 1.81 -13.36
N VAL A 330 46.10 1.47 -14.57
CA VAL A 330 46.20 0.08 -15.04
C VAL A 330 47.65 -0.33 -15.13
N ASN A 331 48.08 -1.28 -14.32
CA ASN A 331 49.45 -1.81 -14.34
C ASN A 331 49.64 -2.76 -15.53
N GLY A 332 50.28 -2.27 -16.63
CA GLY A 332 50.75 -3.10 -17.72
C GLY A 332 49.77 -3.29 -18.87
N ALA A 333 50.31 -3.50 -20.08
CA ALA A 333 49.60 -3.60 -21.35
C ALA A 333 48.31 -4.46 -21.26
N GLY A 334 47.18 -3.82 -21.53
CA GLY A 334 45.84 -4.37 -21.44
C GLY A 334 45.70 -5.72 -22.16
N ARG A 335 45.78 -6.79 -21.41
CA ARG A 335 45.32 -8.10 -21.85
C ARG A 335 43.83 -8.13 -21.60
N ALA A 336 43.04 -8.02 -22.65
CA ALA A 336 41.61 -8.25 -22.59
C ALA A 336 41.38 -9.67 -22.05
N LEU A 337 40.98 -9.78 -20.77
CA LEU A 337 40.60 -11.04 -20.17
C LEU A 337 39.20 -11.43 -20.65
N PRO A 338 38.93 -12.73 -20.93
CA PRO A 338 37.60 -13.20 -21.31
C PRO A 338 36.59 -12.88 -20.18
N GLY A 339 35.53 -12.12 -20.52
CA GLY A 339 34.46 -11.74 -19.58
C GLY A 339 34.38 -10.25 -19.24
N ALA A 340 35.29 -9.39 -19.72
CA ALA A 340 35.34 -7.95 -19.42
C ALA A 340 34.17 -7.12 -20.03
N GLY A 341 33.30 -7.69 -20.85
CA GLY A 341 32.24 -6.93 -21.54
C GLY A 341 30.93 -6.81 -20.80
N ALA A 342 30.54 -7.78 -19.99
CA ALA A 342 29.19 -7.84 -19.38
C ALA A 342 28.94 -6.71 -18.36
N GLY A 343 29.92 -6.36 -17.53
CA GLY A 343 29.81 -5.25 -16.57
C GLY A 343 29.63 -3.89 -17.23
N LEU A 344 30.37 -3.63 -18.33
CA LEU A 344 30.25 -2.38 -19.11
C LEU A 344 28.91 -2.27 -19.82
N VAL A 345 28.38 -3.38 -20.36
CA VAL A 345 27.04 -3.42 -20.96
C VAL A 345 25.99 -3.07 -19.93
N GLY A 346 26.01 -3.73 -18.76
CA GLY A 346 25.05 -3.47 -17.69
C GLY A 346 25.13 -2.03 -17.13
N MET A 347 26.30 -1.43 -17.09
CA MET A 347 26.44 -0.02 -16.70
C MET A 347 25.81 0.92 -17.75
N ARG A 348 26.00 0.64 -19.04
CA ARG A 348 25.39 1.44 -20.15
C ARG A 348 23.87 1.33 -20.13
N GLU A 349 23.32 0.15 -19.96
CA GLU A 349 21.88 -0.08 -19.86
C GLU A 349 21.27 0.69 -18.67
N ARG A 350 21.91 0.63 -17.51
CA ARG A 350 21.43 1.36 -16.31
C ARG A 350 21.48 2.88 -16.46
N ALA A 351 22.51 3.43 -17.09
CA ALA A 351 22.58 4.85 -17.38
C ALA A 351 21.49 5.26 -18.39
N ALA A 352 21.28 4.48 -19.46
CA ALA A 352 20.26 4.73 -20.46
C ALA A 352 18.83 4.69 -19.92
N LEU A 353 18.53 3.80 -18.96
CA LEU A 353 17.22 3.71 -18.31
C LEU A 353 16.79 5.00 -17.60
N VAL A 354 17.75 5.82 -17.16
CA VAL A 354 17.49 7.12 -16.51
C VAL A 354 17.76 8.30 -17.43
N GLY A 355 17.90 8.06 -18.76
CA GLY A 355 18.21 9.10 -19.74
C GLY A 355 19.65 9.63 -19.65
N GLY A 356 20.52 8.94 -18.97
CA GLY A 356 21.93 9.28 -18.80
C GLY A 356 22.85 8.66 -19.85
N VAL A 357 24.12 9.06 -19.81
CA VAL A 357 25.17 8.58 -20.69
C VAL A 357 26.33 8.11 -19.85
N ILE A 358 27.05 7.05 -20.31
CA ILE A 358 28.27 6.56 -19.69
C ILE A 358 29.37 6.38 -20.71
N GLU A 359 30.54 6.86 -20.38
CA GLU A 359 31.78 6.66 -21.12
C GLU A 359 32.74 5.81 -20.27
N ALA A 360 33.27 4.75 -20.85
CA ALA A 360 34.26 3.91 -20.20
C ALA A 360 35.36 3.52 -21.17
N GLY A 361 36.62 3.83 -20.83
CA GLY A 361 37.73 3.59 -21.70
C GLY A 361 39.07 3.98 -21.10
N PRO A 362 40.18 3.77 -21.87
CA PRO A 362 41.51 4.23 -21.50
C PRO A 362 41.57 5.75 -21.31
N HIS A 363 42.19 6.20 -20.19
CA HIS A 363 42.37 7.61 -19.90
C HIS A 363 43.68 7.82 -19.20
N ASN A 364 44.55 8.66 -19.77
CA ASN A 364 45.95 8.82 -19.34
C ASN A 364 46.64 7.43 -19.23
N ASP A 365 47.33 7.15 -18.11
CA ASP A 365 47.95 5.83 -17.84
C ASP A 365 47.03 4.85 -17.13
N GLY A 366 45.69 5.01 -17.28
CA GLY A 366 44.72 4.20 -16.57
C GLY A 366 43.43 3.99 -17.35
N TRP A 367 42.36 3.70 -16.60
CA TRP A 367 41.02 3.49 -17.09
C TRP A 367 40.06 4.46 -16.38
N ARG A 368 39.17 5.10 -17.15
CA ARG A 368 38.11 5.98 -16.64
C ARG A 368 36.75 5.43 -16.94
N VAL A 369 35.88 5.45 -15.93
CA VAL A 369 34.44 5.34 -16.08
C VAL A 369 33.84 6.68 -15.69
N ARG A 370 33.07 7.31 -16.58
CA ARG A 370 32.35 8.55 -16.34
C ARG A 370 30.89 8.38 -16.73
N ALA A 371 30.00 8.57 -15.78
CA ALA A 371 28.55 8.55 -16.01
C ALA A 371 27.95 9.92 -15.73
N GLU A 372 27.06 10.37 -16.63
CA GLU A 372 26.27 11.60 -16.52
C GLU A 372 24.79 11.22 -16.47
N LEU A 373 24.15 11.45 -15.33
CA LEU A 373 22.78 11.03 -15.05
C LEU A 373 21.91 12.28 -14.83
N PRO A 374 20.92 12.55 -15.69
CA PRO A 374 19.98 13.65 -15.51
C PRO A 374 19.15 13.45 -14.23
N THR A 375 19.08 14.48 -13.38
CA THR A 375 18.33 14.40 -12.12
C THR A 375 16.93 14.98 -12.22
N GLY A 376 16.54 15.54 -13.37
CA GLY A 376 15.29 16.30 -13.52
C GLY A 376 15.30 17.56 -12.65
N GLU A 377 14.67 18.64 -13.04
CA GLU A 377 14.34 19.71 -12.11
C GLU A 377 13.19 19.21 -11.24
N ILE A 378 13.45 19.05 -9.92
CA ILE A 378 12.39 18.91 -8.93
C ILE A 378 11.78 20.31 -8.82
N SER A 379 10.64 20.54 -9.52
CA SER A 379 9.82 21.76 -9.42
C SER A 379 9.15 21.82 -8.05
#